data_c7cbfedf7610aa98141b33330e6de4af
#
_entry.id   c7cbfedf7610aa98141b33330e6de4af
#
_cell.length_a   1.000
_cell.length_b   1.000
_cell.length_c   1.000
_cell.angle_alpha   90.00
_cell.angle_beta   90.00
_cell.angle_gamma   90.00
#
_symmetry.space_group_name_H-M   'P 1'
#
loop_
_entity.id
_entity.type
_entity.pdbx_description
1 polymer ?
#
loop_
_entity_poly.entity_id
_entity_poly.type
_entity_poly.pdbx_seq_one_letter_code
_entity_poly.pdbx_strand_id
1 'polypeptide(L)' 'MTEVSEYRFDNSERYRDLGYAISYYRKHKGMTQEQLAERIGISRQHMGAIEAPNMVRAVSLDVLFNIASVLEIEPYL' A
#
# COMPACT_ATOMS: atom_id res chain seq x y z
N MET A 1 -31.01 2.72 -5.84
CA MET A 1 -30.42 2.22 -5.93
C MET A 1 -29.85 1.76 -5.25
N THR A 2 -29.64 1.61 -4.98
CA THR A 2 -29.14 1.16 -4.44
C THR A 2 -28.56 0.33 -4.34
N GLU A 3 -28.62 -0.14 -4.67
CA GLU A 3 -28.03 -1.11 -4.79
C GLU A 3 -26.72 -1.15 -5.22
N VAL A 4 -26.07 -0.13 -5.32
CA VAL A 4 -24.64 -0.05 -5.53
C VAL A 4 -23.88 -0.90 -4.55
N SER A 5 -24.30 -0.94 -3.32
CA SER A 5 -23.56 -1.72 -2.31
C SER A 5 -23.60 -3.22 -2.61
N GLU A 6 -24.60 -3.69 -3.36
CA GLU A 6 -24.65 -5.09 -3.70
C GLU A 6 -23.57 -5.50 -4.67
N TYR A 7 -23.02 -4.53 -5.42
CA TYR A 7 -22.02 -4.81 -6.42
C TYR A 7 -20.61 -4.41 -5.99
N ARG A 8 -20.47 -4.02 -4.71
CA ARG A 8 -19.15 -3.70 -4.20
C ARG A 8 -18.39 -4.95 -3.92
N PHE A 9 -17.12 -4.93 -4.27
CA PHE A 9 -16.21 -6.00 -3.95
C PHE A 9 -15.54 -5.67 -2.62
N ASP A 10 -15.40 -6.69 -1.79
CA ASP A 10 -14.65 -6.54 -0.56
C ASP A 10 -13.19 -6.82 -0.85
N ASN A 11 -12.39 -5.78 -0.89
CA ASN A 11 -10.98 -5.88 -1.22
C ASN A 11 -10.08 -5.86 0.01
N SER A 12 -10.66 -6.08 1.20
CA SER A 12 -9.87 -6.01 2.43
C SER A 12 -8.68 -6.94 2.42
N GLU A 13 -8.89 -8.17 1.96
CA GLU A 13 -7.83 -9.15 1.94
C GLU A 13 -6.72 -8.73 0.99
N ARG A 14 -7.11 -8.15 -0.15
CA ARG A 14 -6.13 -7.69 -1.13
C ARG A 14 -5.32 -6.52 -0.61
N TYR A 15 -5.95 -5.61 0.12
CA TYR A 15 -5.21 -4.50 0.71
C TYR A 15 -4.26 -5.00 1.80
N ARG A 16 -4.68 -6.01 2.55
CA ARG A 16 -3.81 -6.61 3.55
C ARG A 16 -2.60 -7.25 2.89
N ASP A 17 -2.83 -8.01 1.83
CA ASP A 17 -1.75 -8.66 1.10
C ASP A 17 -0.82 -7.63 0.47
N LEU A 18 -1.38 -6.55 -0.05
CA LEU A 18 -0.58 -5.48 -0.61
C LEU A 18 0.32 -4.86 0.45
N GLY A 19 -0.23 -4.61 1.63
CA GLY A 19 0.56 -4.06 2.73
C GLY A 19 1.69 -4.97 3.13
N TYR A 20 1.43 -6.27 3.20
CA TYR A 20 2.48 -7.25 3.51
C TYR A 20 3.56 -7.24 2.43
N ALA A 21 3.15 -7.18 1.17
CA ALA A 21 4.12 -7.18 0.08
C ALA A 21 4.98 -5.93 0.12
N ILE A 22 4.38 -4.78 0.35
CA ILE A 22 5.13 -3.52 0.45
C ILE A 22 6.13 -3.62 1.59
N SER A 23 5.69 -4.09 2.74
CA SER A 23 6.57 -4.24 3.90
C SER A 23 7.73 -5.18 3.59
N TYR A 24 7.44 -6.30 2.94
CA TYR A 24 8.46 -7.27 2.58
C TYR A 24 9.52 -6.65 1.67
N TYR A 25 9.09 -6.02 0.59
CA TYR A 25 10.05 -5.46 -0.37
C TYR A 25 10.78 -4.27 0.21
N ARG A 26 10.12 -3.48 1.04
CA ARG A 26 10.78 -2.36 1.72
C ARG A 26 11.90 -2.85 2.61
N LYS A 27 11.62 -3.89 3.40
CA LYS A 27 12.63 -4.44 4.31
C LYS A 27 13.75 -5.10 3.53
N HIS A 28 13.40 -5.74 2.43
CA HIS A 28 14.40 -6.37 1.57
C HIS A 28 15.37 -5.33 1.01
N LYS A 29 14.89 -4.13 0.77
CA LYS A 29 15.73 -3.02 0.34
C LYS A 29 16.46 -2.34 1.49
N GLY A 30 16.23 -2.76 2.70
CA GLY A 30 16.87 -2.18 3.87
C GLY A 30 16.33 -0.80 4.24
N MET A 31 15.09 -0.52 3.89
CA MET A 31 14.49 0.78 4.16
C MET A 31 13.52 0.73 5.33
N THR A 32 13.52 1.79 6.11
CA THR A 32 12.49 1.96 7.14
C THR A 32 11.23 2.54 6.51
N GLN A 33 10.13 2.47 7.26
CA GLN A 33 8.89 3.10 6.81
C GLN A 33 9.10 4.61 6.59
N GLU A 34 9.84 5.22 7.47
CA GLU A 34 10.10 6.65 7.36
C GLU A 34 10.88 6.97 6.09
N GLN A 35 11.87 6.16 5.78
CA GLN A 35 12.68 6.39 4.58
C GLN A 35 11.86 6.25 3.32
N LEU A 36 11.04 5.21 3.25
CA LEU A 36 10.19 5.02 2.07
C LEU A 36 9.16 6.14 1.96
N ALA A 37 8.53 6.49 3.08
CA ALA A 37 7.54 7.56 3.09
C ALA A 37 8.15 8.87 2.59
N GLU A 38 9.35 9.17 3.05
CA GLU A 38 10.04 10.39 2.65
C GLU A 38 10.32 10.39 1.15
N ARG A 39 10.75 9.24 0.62
CA ARG A 39 11.07 9.14 -0.79
C ARG A 39 9.86 9.37 -1.70
N ILE A 40 8.68 9.01 -1.24
CA ILE A 40 7.48 9.16 -2.07
C ILE A 40 6.59 10.33 -1.64
N GLY A 41 7.00 11.07 -0.62
CA GLY A 41 6.31 12.31 -0.25
C GLY A 41 5.06 12.12 0.58
N ILE A 42 4.99 11.07 1.40
CA ILE A 42 3.86 10.90 2.32
C ILE A 42 4.42 10.82 3.75
N SER A 43 3.53 10.90 4.72
CA SER A 43 3.95 10.83 6.12
C SER A 43 4.27 9.40 6.49
N ARG A 44 5.14 9.25 7.52
CA ARG A 44 5.44 7.94 8.05
C ARG A 44 4.18 7.27 8.58
N GLN A 45 3.29 8.06 9.18
CA GLN A 45 2.04 7.54 9.70
C GLN A 45 1.18 6.95 8.58
N HIS A 46 1.14 7.64 7.44
CA HIS A 46 0.41 7.17 6.28
C HIS A 46 1.02 5.85 5.77
N MET A 47 2.34 5.77 5.70
CA MET A 47 3.01 4.55 5.28
C MET A 47 2.71 3.42 6.25
N GLY A 48 2.73 3.69 7.55
CA GLY A 48 2.39 2.70 8.54
C GLY A 48 0.98 2.17 8.38
N ALA A 49 0.04 3.04 8.04
CA ALA A 49 -1.34 2.63 7.81
C ALA A 49 -1.46 1.74 6.57
N ILE A 50 -0.69 2.05 5.53
CA ILE A 50 -0.70 1.25 4.31
C ILE A 50 -0.22 -0.17 4.59
N GLU A 51 0.80 -0.32 5.43
CA GLU A 51 1.40 -1.62 5.73
C GLU A 51 0.69 -2.38 6.84
N ALA A 52 -0.17 -1.73 7.61
CA ALA A 52 -0.77 -2.35 8.78
C ALA A 52 -1.83 -3.38 8.37
N PRO A 53 -1.73 -4.61 8.88
CA PRO A 53 -2.62 -5.68 8.41
C PRO A 53 -4.08 -5.51 8.84
N ASN A 54 -4.33 -4.78 9.92
CA ASN A 54 -5.70 -4.60 10.38
C ASN A 54 -6.23 -3.20 10.13
N MET A 55 -5.54 -2.44 9.28
CA MET A 55 -6.02 -1.13 8.87
C MET A 55 -6.25 -1.18 7.37
N VAL A 56 -7.46 -1.52 6.98
CA VAL A 56 -7.79 -1.64 5.57
C VAL A 56 -8.17 -0.27 5.04
N ARG A 57 -7.37 0.21 4.09
CA ARG A 57 -7.62 1.52 3.55
C ARG A 57 -7.14 1.57 2.10
N ALA A 58 -7.89 2.27 1.28
CA ALA A 58 -7.57 2.36 -0.13
C ALA A 58 -6.26 3.13 -0.33
N VAL A 59 -5.45 2.63 -1.23
CA VAL A 59 -4.18 3.25 -1.58
C VAL A 59 -4.38 3.87 -2.96
N SER A 60 -4.00 5.14 -3.12
CA SER A 60 -4.13 5.78 -4.43
C SER A 60 -3.14 5.14 -5.40
N LEU A 61 -3.48 5.18 -6.68
CA LEU A 61 -2.60 4.63 -7.69
C LEU A 61 -1.27 5.37 -7.75
N ASP A 62 -1.29 6.69 -7.56
CA ASP A 62 -0.04 7.45 -7.55
C ASP A 62 0.88 6.97 -6.45
N VAL A 63 0.36 6.80 -5.25
CA VAL A 63 1.17 6.32 -4.14
C VAL A 63 1.70 4.93 -4.43
N LEU A 64 0.84 4.05 -4.96
CA LEU A 64 1.25 2.69 -5.28
C LEU A 64 2.36 2.68 -6.33
N PHE A 65 2.19 3.45 -7.40
CA PHE A 65 3.21 3.51 -8.44
C PHE A 65 4.52 4.07 -7.92
N ASN A 66 4.45 5.08 -7.03
CA ASN A 66 5.66 5.66 -6.45
C ASN A 66 6.37 4.66 -5.55
N ILE A 67 5.62 3.89 -4.77
CA ILE A 67 6.20 2.83 -3.95
C ILE A 67 6.90 1.81 -4.84
N ALA A 68 6.21 1.37 -5.89
CA ALA A 68 6.77 0.38 -6.79
C ALA A 68 8.05 0.87 -7.44
N SER A 69 8.08 2.14 -7.82
CA SER A 69 9.28 2.73 -8.43
C SER A 69 10.46 2.73 -7.48
N VAL A 70 10.23 3.14 -6.24
CA VAL A 70 11.31 3.19 -5.25
C VAL A 70 11.80 1.79 -4.92
N LEU A 71 10.88 0.85 -4.80
CA LEU A 71 11.25 -0.52 -4.45
C LEU A 71 11.68 -1.34 -5.66
N GLU A 72 11.57 -0.76 -6.86
CA GLU A 72 11.97 -1.41 -8.11
C GLU A 72 11.24 -2.71 -8.35
N ILE A 73 9.93 -2.68 -8.13
CA ILE A 73 9.07 -3.84 -8.37
C ILE A 73 7.94 -3.41 -9.29
N GLU A 74 7.31 -4.41 -9.91
CA GLU A 74 6.19 -4.13 -10.77
C GLU A 74 4.96 -3.88 -9.90
N PRO A 75 4.21 -2.81 -10.19
CA PRO A 75 3.01 -2.50 -9.40
C PRO A 75 1.80 -3.35 -9.80
N TYR A 76 1.95 -4.19 -10.80
CA TYR A 76 0.88 -5.07 -11.26
C TYR A 76 1.41 -6.47 -11.44
N LEU A 77 0.53 -7.43 -11.44
CA LEU A 77 0.93 -8.83 -11.58
C LEU A 77 0.20 -9.50 -12.71
#